data_51d294955fe77166a62f23332943f0e6
#
_entry.id   51d294955fe77166a62f23332943f0e6
#
_cell.length_a   1.000
_cell.length_b   1.000
_cell.length_c   1.000
_cell.angle_alpha   90.00
_cell.angle_beta   90.00
_cell.angle_gamma   90.00
#
_symmetry.space_group_name_H-M   'P 1'
#
loop_
_entity.id
_entity.type
_entity.pdbx_description
1 polymer ?
#
loop_
_entity_poly.entity_id
_entity_poly.type
_entity_poly.pdbx_seq_one_letter_code
_entity_poly.pdbx_strand_id
1 'polypeptide(L)' 'GAAGGALRLLAQEQLALIAIQQGDTETAIATYQSILSDAQVTPDLQQRALQVIVALGGEPDLGGTPTDDATDDSNG' A
#
# COMPACT_ATOMS: atom_id res chain seq x y z
N GLY A 1 7.88 -21.24 -2.14
CA GLY A 1 8.35 -21.24 -0.77
C GLY A 1 8.29 -19.86 -0.16
N ALA A 2 8.72 -19.79 1.08
CA ALA A 2 8.68 -18.52 1.80
C ALA A 2 9.51 -17.45 1.11
N ALA A 3 10.65 -17.85 0.56
CA ALA A 3 11.50 -16.89 -0.15
C ALA A 3 10.79 -16.30 -1.35
N GLY A 4 9.95 -17.12 -2.00
CA GLY A 4 9.20 -16.65 -3.15
C GLY A 4 8.21 -15.55 -2.79
N GLY A 5 7.63 -15.61 -1.59
CA GLY A 5 6.69 -14.61 -1.15
C GLY A 5 7.35 -13.24 -0.99
N ALA A 6 8.52 -13.22 -0.35
CA ALA A 6 9.25 -11.96 -0.17
C ALA A 6 9.70 -11.37 -1.50
N LEU A 7 10.20 -12.23 -2.39
CA LEU A 7 10.61 -11.75 -3.71
C LEU A 7 9.44 -11.22 -4.52
N ARG A 8 8.29 -11.85 -4.38
CA ARG A 8 7.09 -11.40 -5.08
C ARG A 8 6.71 -9.99 -4.66
N LEU A 9 6.78 -9.72 -3.36
CA LEU A 9 6.45 -8.39 -2.85
C LEU A 9 7.45 -7.34 -3.33
N LEU A 10 8.73 -7.69 -3.38
CA LEU A 10 9.72 -6.75 -3.91
C LEU A 10 9.47 -6.47 -5.38
N ALA A 11 9.08 -7.49 -6.14
CA ALA A 11 8.76 -7.30 -7.55
C ALA A 11 7.55 -6.39 -7.69
N GLN A 12 6.54 -6.54 -6.85
CA GLN A 12 5.39 -5.67 -6.87
C GLN A 12 5.78 -4.23 -6.57
N GLU A 13 6.69 -4.03 -5.63
CA GLU A 13 7.16 -2.69 -5.33
C GLU A 13 7.83 -2.05 -6.54
N GLN A 14 8.60 -2.83 -7.29
CA GLN A 14 9.22 -2.30 -8.50
C GLN A 14 8.16 -1.81 -9.50
N LEU A 15 7.09 -2.56 -9.63
CA LEU A 15 6.00 -2.14 -10.51
C LEU A 15 5.37 -0.85 -10.02
N ALA A 16 5.20 -0.71 -8.72
CA ALA A 16 4.66 0.52 -8.16
C ALA A 16 5.58 1.71 -8.43
N LEU A 17 6.89 1.50 -8.31
CA LEU A 17 7.84 2.57 -8.57
C LEU A 17 7.81 3.00 -10.03
N ILE A 18 7.66 2.06 -10.93
CA ILE A 18 7.51 2.37 -12.35
C ILE A 18 6.24 3.19 -12.57
N ALA A 19 5.15 2.80 -11.93
CA ALA A 19 3.90 3.54 -12.05
C ALA A 19 4.07 4.99 -11.58
N ILE A 20 4.81 5.19 -10.49
CA ILE A 20 5.08 6.53 -10.00
C ILE A 20 5.84 7.34 -11.05
N GLN A 21 6.84 6.73 -11.67
CA GLN A 21 7.63 7.42 -12.68
C GLN A 21 6.79 7.81 -13.89
N GLN A 22 5.76 7.04 -14.16
CA GLN A 22 4.86 7.31 -15.28
C GLN A 22 3.72 8.25 -14.92
N GLY A 23 3.68 8.69 -13.67
CA GLY A 23 2.60 9.56 -13.22
C GLY A 23 1.31 8.81 -12.94
N ASP A 24 1.36 7.49 -12.88
CA ASP A 24 0.18 6.66 -12.62
C ASP A 24 0.05 6.42 -11.13
N THR A 25 -0.37 7.46 -10.44
CA THR A 25 -0.45 7.46 -8.98
C THR A 25 -1.44 6.43 -8.46
N GLU A 26 -2.56 6.28 -9.13
CA GLU A 26 -3.60 5.34 -8.68
C GLU A 26 -3.09 3.91 -8.68
N THR A 27 -2.39 3.51 -9.74
CA THR A 27 -1.83 2.18 -9.81
C THR A 27 -0.78 1.98 -8.72
N ALA A 28 0.04 2.99 -8.48
CA ALA A 28 1.06 2.90 -7.46
C ALA A 28 0.44 2.71 -6.08
N ILE A 29 -0.58 3.50 -5.76
CA ILE A 29 -1.28 3.38 -4.49
C ILE A 29 -1.91 2.00 -4.35
N ALA A 30 -2.61 1.54 -5.39
CA ALA A 30 -3.26 0.24 -5.35
C ALA A 30 -2.25 -0.88 -5.14
N THR A 31 -1.09 -0.77 -5.78
CA THR A 31 -0.05 -1.79 -5.64
C THR A 31 0.50 -1.80 -4.22
N TYR A 32 0.78 -0.65 -3.65
CA TYR A 32 1.25 -0.59 -2.27
C TYR A 32 0.18 -1.02 -1.27
N GLN A 33 -1.09 -0.76 -1.54
CA GLN A 33 -2.17 -1.28 -0.70
C GLN A 33 -2.16 -2.81 -0.71
N SER A 34 -1.98 -3.40 -1.87
CA SER A 34 -1.90 -4.84 -2.00
C SER A 34 -0.72 -5.41 -1.21
N ILE A 35 0.44 -4.74 -1.28
CA ILE A 35 1.60 -5.14 -0.51
C ILE A 35 1.31 -5.06 0.99
N LEU A 36 0.68 -3.99 1.42
CA LEU A 36 0.37 -3.76 2.82
C LEU A 36 -0.52 -4.85 3.39
N SER A 37 -1.44 -5.38 2.58
CA SER A 37 -2.38 -6.40 3.01
C SER A 37 -1.84 -7.81 2.87
N ASP A 38 -0.65 -7.98 2.32
CA ASP A 38 -0.11 -9.30 2.05
C ASP A 38 0.38 -9.95 3.33
N ALA A 39 0.09 -11.25 3.49
CA ALA A 39 0.49 -11.97 4.68
C ALA A 39 2.00 -12.10 4.81
N GLN A 40 2.74 -11.93 3.73
CA GLN A 40 4.20 -12.05 3.72
C GLN A 40 4.90 -10.71 3.91
N VAL A 41 4.15 -9.63 4.11
CA VAL A 41 4.76 -8.31 4.24
C VAL A 41 5.60 -8.24 5.51
N THR A 42 6.80 -7.66 5.38
CA THR A 42 7.68 -7.47 6.53
C THR A 42 7.36 -6.11 7.17
N PRO A 43 7.77 -5.91 8.44
CA PRO A 43 7.54 -4.61 9.08
C PRO A 43 8.18 -3.44 8.34
N ASP A 44 9.37 -3.64 7.81
CA ASP A 44 10.05 -2.58 7.06
C ASP A 44 9.28 -2.20 5.81
N LEU A 45 8.84 -3.21 5.07
CA LEU A 45 8.08 -2.97 3.85
C LEU A 45 6.72 -2.38 4.15
N GLN A 46 6.10 -2.84 5.23
CA GLN A 46 4.81 -2.31 5.66
C GLN A 46 4.92 -0.81 5.92
N GLN A 47 5.93 -0.40 6.66
CA GLN A 47 6.11 1.00 6.98
C GLN A 47 6.40 1.81 5.73
N ARG A 48 7.22 1.28 4.84
CA ARG A 48 7.52 1.97 3.58
C ARG A 48 6.25 2.13 2.74
N ALA A 49 5.43 1.07 2.68
CA ALA A 49 4.18 1.15 1.92
C ALA A 49 3.26 2.22 2.48
N LEU A 50 3.15 2.30 3.80
CA LEU A 50 2.34 3.33 4.43
C LEU A 50 2.82 4.72 4.04
N GLN A 51 4.13 4.94 4.11
CA GLN A 51 4.69 6.24 3.79
C GLN A 51 4.46 6.63 2.34
N VAL A 52 4.63 5.67 1.44
CA VAL A 52 4.45 5.96 0.02
C VAL A 52 2.99 6.27 -0.28
N ILE A 53 2.07 5.49 0.27
CA ILE A 53 0.65 5.73 0.03
C ILE A 53 0.26 7.14 0.48
N VAL A 54 0.69 7.53 1.66
CA VAL A 54 0.39 8.85 2.18
C VAL A 54 1.04 9.93 1.30
N ALA A 55 2.28 9.72 0.91
CA ALA A 55 2.99 10.68 0.07
C ALA A 55 2.32 10.88 -1.27
N LEU A 56 1.68 9.84 -1.79
CA LEU A 56 0.97 9.92 -3.06
C LEU A 56 -0.45 10.46 -2.92
N GLY A 57 -0.86 10.79 -1.70
CA GLY A 57 -2.18 11.34 -1.47
C GLY A 57 -3.26 10.32 -1.20
N GLY A 58 -2.88 9.06 -1.01
CA GLY A 58 -3.83 8.00 -0.70
C GLY A 58 -4.03 7.83 0.79
N GLU A 59 -4.97 6.98 1.14
CA GLU A 59 -5.20 6.61 2.51
C GLU A 59 -4.91 5.13 2.68
N PRO A 60 -3.96 4.77 3.54
CA PRO A 60 -3.64 3.36 3.70
C PRO A 60 -4.80 2.60 4.32
N ASP A 61 -5.09 1.45 3.74
CA ASP A 61 -6.10 0.55 4.26
C ASP A 61 -5.40 -0.45 5.16
N LEU A 62 -5.63 -0.31 6.44
CA LEU A 62 -4.96 -1.14 7.44
C LEU A 62 -5.77 -2.37 7.82
N GLY A 63 -6.62 -2.81 6.93
CA GLY A 63 -7.25 -4.10 7.15
C GLY A 63 -8.53 -4.02 7.95
N GLY A 64 -9.51 -3.40 7.40
CA GLY A 64 -10.83 -3.53 7.94
C GLY A 64 -11.25 -2.51 8.96
N THR A 65 -10.55 -1.39 9.04
CA THR A 65 -11.02 -0.34 9.92
C THR A 65 -12.04 0.48 9.20
N PRO A 66 -13.22 0.30 9.55
CA PRO A 66 -14.26 1.05 8.88
C PRO A 66 -14.31 2.47 9.29
N THR A 67 -14.02 2.78 9.90
CA THR A 67 -14.29 3.84 10.11
C THR A 67 -14.19 4.87 9.73
N ASP A 68 -14.02 4.55 9.46
CA ASP A 68 -14.12 5.21 9.17
C ASP A 68 -14.69 5.95 8.92
N ASP A 69 -14.93 5.66 8.88
CA ASP A 69 -15.66 6.09 8.69
C ASP A 69 -15.99 6.91 9.04
N ALA A 70 -15.81 6.83 9.36
CA ALA A 70 -16.21 7.41 9.79
C ALA A 70 -16.17 8.53 9.81
N THR A 71 -15.85 8.55 9.75
CA THR A 71 -15.95 9.39 9.92
C THR A 71 -16.37 10.35 9.54
N ASP A 72 -16.45 10.06 9.30
CA ASP A 72 -16.98 10.75 9.00
C ASP A 72 -17.53 11.56 9.14
N ASP A 73 -17.52 11.27 9.27
CA ASP A 73 -18.21 11.81 9.47
C ASP A 73 -18.28 12.79 9.74
N SER A 74 -17.94 12.67 9.78
CA SER A 74 -18.09 13.42 10.15
C SER A 74 -18.35 14.45 10.07
N ASN A 75 -18.30 14.59 9.85
CA ASN A 75 -18.77 15.46 9.91
C ASN A 75 -19.44 15.88 9.99
N GLY A 76 -19.20 15.51 9.88
CA GLY A 76 -19.95 15.62 10.19
C GLY A 76 -20.40 16.02 10.44
#